data_50e91ad9fcaa037af31aef77b123220c
#
_entry.id   50e91ad9fcaa037af31aef77b123220c
#
_cell.length_a   1.000
_cell.length_b   1.000
_cell.length_c   1.000
_cell.angle_alpha   90.00
_cell.angle_beta   90.00
_cell.angle_gamma   90.00
#
_symmetry.space_group_name_H-M   'P 1'
#
loop_
_entity.id
_entity.type
_entity.pdbx_description
1 polymer ?
#
loop_
_entity_poly.entity_id
_entity_poly.type
_entity_poly.pdbx_seq_one_letter_code
_entity_poly.pdbx_strand_id
1 'polypeptide(L)'
;MNKKNFLFTTIAICALASMILFSACKKSGVDNNTNVQAAGLMAFNLAPDKTVALTIGGNGLPGSPLAFNSYTGTYLPVYAGTRTVESFDYSSNTSLASASDSFEVDKYYSVFVVGKGGSYQNVIVKDNFDSLSSSSGQAYIRYINAINGSANAAVTISGSSVNNSNAAFGTVSDFVAVTPGSTTITVNDGGTVNINRTITTEAKNVYTVLLSSGATGSDPAQIKFITNGTLNNVSGQRISSAAQTTTIK
;
A
#
# COMPACT_ATOMS: atom_id res chain seq x y z
N MET A 1 19.59 66.75 -45.39
CA MET A 1 19.62 65.42 -44.74
C MET A 1 18.67 64.51 -45.55
N ASN A 2 19.21 63.51 -46.26
CA ASN A 2 18.47 62.73 -47.25
C ASN A 2 17.48 61.80 -46.58
N LYS A 3 16.19 61.93 -46.92
CA LYS A 3 15.09 61.08 -46.41
C LYS A 3 15.38 59.58 -46.50
N LYS A 4 16.18 59.15 -47.46
CA LYS A 4 16.57 57.72 -47.62
C LYS A 4 17.50 57.25 -46.49
N ASN A 5 18.40 58.04 -45.99
CA ASN A 5 19.31 57.66 -44.91
C ASN A 5 18.61 57.61 -43.55
N PHE A 6 17.57 58.42 -43.35
CA PHE A 6 16.77 58.39 -42.14
C PHE A 6 15.93 57.10 -42.02
N LEU A 7 15.38 56.62 -43.20
CA LEU A 7 14.60 55.42 -43.22
C LEU A 7 15.44 54.15 -42.98
N PHE A 8 16.67 54.12 -43.50
CA PHE A 8 17.59 52.99 -43.25
C PHE A 8 18.08 52.95 -41.82
N THR A 9 18.32 54.08 -41.18
CA THR A 9 18.74 54.14 -39.77
C THR A 9 17.62 53.67 -38.82
N THR A 10 16.36 54.03 -39.13
CA THR A 10 15.21 53.63 -38.31
C THR A 10 14.94 52.12 -38.42
N ILE A 11 15.08 51.52 -39.59
CA ILE A 11 14.92 50.10 -39.81
C ILE A 11 16.02 49.28 -39.15
N ALA A 12 17.27 49.77 -39.15
CA ALA A 12 18.42 49.15 -38.48
C ALA A 12 18.24 49.12 -36.95
N ILE A 13 17.71 50.18 -36.35
CA ILE A 13 17.45 50.27 -34.88
C ILE A 13 16.31 49.33 -34.47
N CYS A 14 15.25 49.23 -35.25
CA CYS A 14 14.15 48.29 -34.98
C CYS A 14 14.60 46.82 -35.11
N ALA A 15 15.50 46.49 -36.07
CA ALA A 15 16.05 45.15 -36.22
C ALA A 15 16.97 44.71 -35.06
N LEU A 16 17.75 45.66 -34.49
CA LEU A 16 18.56 45.40 -33.29
C LEU A 16 17.70 45.24 -32.04
N ALA A 17 16.61 45.99 -31.91
CA ALA A 17 15.70 45.87 -30.76
C ALA A 17 14.95 44.57 -30.74
N SER A 18 14.64 43.98 -31.89
CA SER A 18 13.97 42.69 -31.97
C SER A 18 14.85 41.48 -31.65
N MET A 19 16.17 41.59 -31.78
CA MET A 19 17.09 40.49 -31.37
C MET A 19 17.30 40.38 -29.86
N ILE A 20 17.03 41.42 -29.08
CA ILE A 20 17.20 41.41 -27.62
C ILE A 20 16.02 40.74 -26.94
N LEU A 21 14.83 40.64 -27.58
CA LEU A 21 13.64 40.07 -26.98
C LEU A 21 13.61 38.54 -27.03
N PHE A 22 14.45 37.88 -27.83
CA PHE A 22 14.53 36.41 -27.91
C PHE A 22 15.55 35.78 -26.95
N SER A 23 16.31 36.60 -26.21
CA SER A 23 17.33 36.11 -25.27
C SER A 23 16.82 35.93 -23.85
N ALA A 24 15.55 36.20 -23.56
CA ALA A 24 14.98 36.16 -22.20
C ALA A 24 14.25 34.84 -21.85
N CYS A 25 14.25 33.86 -22.72
CA CYS A 25 13.78 32.51 -22.37
C CYS A 25 14.96 31.53 -22.26
N LYS A 26 15.97 31.88 -21.46
CA LYS A 26 16.70 30.83 -20.78
C LYS A 26 15.73 30.28 -19.73
N LYS A 27 15.02 29.22 -20.09
CA LYS A 27 14.40 28.32 -19.14
C LYS A 27 15.54 27.94 -18.18
N SER A 28 15.64 28.64 -17.05
CA SER A 28 16.42 28.17 -15.93
C SER A 28 15.92 26.75 -15.72
N GLY A 29 16.77 25.79 -16.04
CA GLY A 29 16.54 24.43 -15.66
C GLY A 29 16.34 24.49 -14.16
N VAL A 30 15.08 24.50 -13.73
CA VAL A 30 14.77 24.09 -12.40
C VAL A 30 15.28 22.66 -12.42
N ASP A 31 16.42 22.42 -11.79
CA ASP A 31 16.84 21.09 -11.40
C ASP A 31 15.72 20.59 -10.48
N ASN A 32 14.63 20.10 -11.11
CA ASN A 32 13.55 19.39 -10.42
C ASN A 32 14.07 18.03 -9.95
N ASN A 33 15.30 17.97 -9.49
CA ASN A 33 15.78 16.91 -8.65
C ASN A 33 15.37 17.21 -7.19
N THR A 34 14.12 17.64 -7.00
CA THR A 34 13.47 17.49 -5.70
C THR A 34 13.34 16.01 -5.48
N ASN A 35 14.31 15.45 -4.77
CA ASN A 35 14.23 14.09 -4.27
C ASN A 35 12.98 14.03 -3.37
N VAL A 36 11.83 13.67 -3.99
CA VAL A 36 10.55 13.61 -3.29
C VAL A 36 10.70 12.56 -2.20
N GLN A 37 10.72 13.00 -0.96
CA GLN A 37 10.78 12.13 0.19
C GLN A 37 9.48 11.34 0.27
N ALA A 38 9.55 10.07 -0.07
CA ALA A 38 8.39 9.20 -0.18
C ALA A 38 8.56 7.93 0.69
N ALA A 39 7.43 7.46 1.20
CA ALA A 39 7.25 6.12 1.73
C ALA A 39 6.50 5.26 0.72
N GLY A 40 6.57 3.95 0.84
CA GLY A 40 5.73 3.02 0.10
C GLY A 40 4.46 2.67 0.89
N LEU A 41 3.28 2.74 0.28
CA LEU A 41 2.01 2.38 0.91
C LEU A 41 1.27 1.33 0.09
N MET A 42 0.86 0.23 0.71
CA MET A 42 -0.05 -0.75 0.15
C MET A 42 -1.36 -0.72 0.94
N ALA A 43 -2.49 -0.54 0.26
CA ALA A 43 -3.79 -0.44 0.92
C ALA A 43 -4.68 -1.62 0.56
N PHE A 44 -5.49 -2.06 1.53
CA PHE A 44 -6.38 -3.22 1.47
C PHE A 44 -7.78 -2.84 1.92
N ASN A 45 -8.79 -3.33 1.21
CA ASN A 45 -10.17 -3.28 1.67
C ASN A 45 -10.62 -4.65 2.18
N LEU A 46 -10.82 -4.77 3.49
CA LEU A 46 -11.35 -5.96 4.17
C LEU A 46 -12.73 -5.71 4.79
N ALA A 47 -13.38 -4.59 4.44
CA ALA A 47 -14.76 -4.28 4.82
C ALA A 47 -15.74 -4.93 3.82
N PRO A 48 -16.49 -5.99 4.23
CA PRO A 48 -17.24 -6.83 3.28
C PRO A 48 -18.44 -6.12 2.64
N ASP A 49 -18.95 -5.07 3.26
CA ASP A 49 -20.14 -4.33 2.83
C ASP A 49 -19.80 -3.01 2.13
N LYS A 50 -18.52 -2.77 1.79
CA LYS A 50 -18.07 -1.51 1.20
C LYS A 50 -17.11 -1.68 0.02
N THR A 51 -17.28 -0.84 -0.98
CA THR A 51 -16.22 -0.46 -1.92
C THR A 51 -15.60 0.82 -1.38
N VAL A 52 -14.28 0.82 -1.18
CA VAL A 52 -13.59 1.86 -0.41
C VAL A 52 -12.72 2.74 -1.30
N ALA A 53 -12.92 4.04 -1.23
CA ALA A 53 -11.97 5.04 -1.70
C ALA A 53 -11.07 5.47 -0.54
N LEU A 54 -9.80 5.77 -0.83
CA LEU A 54 -8.80 6.17 0.16
C LEU A 54 -8.16 7.50 -0.22
N THR A 55 -7.88 8.34 0.78
CA THR A 55 -7.03 9.52 0.66
C THR A 55 -5.90 9.48 1.68
N ILE A 56 -4.76 10.06 1.31
CA ILE A 56 -3.59 10.22 2.18
C ILE A 56 -3.20 11.69 2.21
N GLY A 57 -3.37 12.32 3.38
CA GLY A 57 -3.15 13.77 3.52
C GLY A 57 -4.00 14.59 2.54
N GLY A 58 -5.24 14.17 2.32
CA GLY A 58 -6.20 14.82 1.41
C GLY A 58 -6.03 14.47 -0.08
N ASN A 59 -5.00 13.70 -0.46
CA ASN A 59 -4.81 13.28 -1.85
C ASN A 59 -5.37 11.88 -2.08
N GLY A 60 -6.11 11.69 -3.16
CA GLY A 60 -6.65 10.38 -3.54
C GLY A 60 -5.54 9.36 -3.77
N LEU A 61 -5.67 8.17 -3.18
CA LEU A 61 -4.72 7.09 -3.39
C LEU A 61 -4.94 6.47 -4.79
N PRO A 62 -3.92 6.41 -5.66
CA PRO A 62 -4.02 5.69 -6.92
C PRO A 62 -4.44 4.23 -6.71
N GLY A 63 -5.19 3.68 -7.67
CA GLY A 63 -5.69 2.31 -7.57
C GLY A 63 -6.93 2.14 -6.70
N SER A 64 -7.44 3.20 -6.01
CA SER A 64 -8.77 3.19 -5.43
C SER A 64 -9.84 3.61 -6.48
N PRO A 65 -11.12 3.20 -6.37
CA PRO A 65 -11.69 2.47 -5.24
C PRO A 65 -11.31 0.99 -5.22
N LEU A 66 -11.22 0.45 -4.00
CA LEU A 66 -10.93 -0.96 -3.75
C LEU A 66 -12.23 -1.71 -3.43
N ALA A 67 -12.53 -2.75 -4.19
CA ALA A 67 -13.62 -3.68 -3.85
C ALA A 67 -13.25 -4.51 -2.61
N PHE A 68 -14.23 -5.16 -2.00
CA PHE A 68 -13.97 -6.08 -0.88
C PHE A 68 -12.94 -7.15 -1.23
N ASN A 69 -12.02 -7.42 -0.32
CA ASN A 69 -10.91 -8.36 -0.48
C ASN A 69 -9.96 -8.02 -1.64
N SER A 70 -9.90 -6.75 -2.07
CA SER A 70 -8.90 -6.26 -3.01
C SER A 70 -7.89 -5.30 -2.34
N TYR A 71 -6.83 -5.00 -3.08
CA TYR A 71 -5.73 -4.16 -2.61
C TYR A 71 -5.10 -3.40 -3.80
N THR A 72 -4.19 -2.47 -3.52
CA THR A 72 -3.54 -1.62 -4.54
C THR A 72 -2.60 -2.37 -5.51
N GLY A 73 -2.35 -3.66 -5.27
CA GLY A 73 -1.48 -4.50 -6.12
C GLY A 73 0.01 -4.32 -5.86
N THR A 74 0.44 -3.14 -5.45
CA THR A 74 1.84 -2.79 -5.18
C THR A 74 1.93 -1.68 -4.12
N TYR A 75 3.15 -1.44 -3.62
CA TYR A 75 3.43 -0.26 -2.80
C TYR A 75 3.47 0.99 -3.67
N LEU A 76 2.59 1.92 -3.38
CA LEU A 76 2.46 3.20 -4.06
C LEU A 76 3.27 4.27 -3.31
N PRO A 77 3.94 5.19 -4.00
CA PRO A 77 4.65 6.27 -3.34
C PRO A 77 3.66 7.25 -2.70
N VAL A 78 3.87 7.56 -1.43
CA VAL A 78 3.15 8.58 -0.67
C VAL A 78 4.16 9.52 -0.02
N TYR A 79 3.80 10.79 0.15
CA TYR A 79 4.69 11.76 0.80
C TYR A 79 4.99 11.34 2.24
N ALA A 80 6.27 11.39 2.62
CA ALA A 80 6.70 11.16 3.99
C ALA A 80 6.18 12.24 4.98
N GLY A 81 6.33 11.98 6.27
CA GLY A 81 5.85 12.80 7.39
C GLY A 81 4.52 12.30 7.96
N THR A 82 3.98 13.04 8.93
CA THR A 82 2.68 12.71 9.52
C THR A 82 1.57 12.97 8.51
N ARG A 83 0.78 11.92 8.20
CA ARG A 83 -0.32 11.97 7.24
C ARG A 83 -1.55 11.31 7.84
N THR A 84 -2.70 11.89 7.54
CA THR A 84 -3.99 11.27 7.83
C THR A 84 -4.38 10.38 6.64
N VAL A 85 -4.77 9.15 6.96
CA VAL A 85 -5.37 8.19 6.03
C VAL A 85 -6.87 8.21 6.29
N GLU A 86 -7.66 8.56 5.29
CA GLU A 86 -9.11 8.56 5.36
C GLU A 86 -9.67 7.55 4.37
N SER A 87 -10.66 6.79 4.81
CA SER A 87 -11.42 5.87 3.97
C SER A 87 -12.88 6.33 3.83
N PHE A 88 -13.41 6.19 2.63
CA PHE A 88 -14.76 6.60 2.27
C PHE A 88 -15.50 5.45 1.59
N ASP A 89 -16.80 5.36 1.83
CA ASP A 89 -17.69 4.56 0.98
C ASP A 89 -17.74 5.19 -0.42
N TYR A 90 -17.23 4.49 -1.42
CA TYR A 90 -17.18 5.00 -2.78
C TYR A 90 -18.54 5.33 -3.37
N SER A 91 -19.59 4.60 -2.98
CA SER A 91 -20.94 4.78 -3.51
C SER A 91 -21.66 6.04 -2.98
N SER A 92 -21.41 6.39 -1.72
CA SER A 92 -22.09 7.51 -1.03
C SER A 92 -21.16 8.67 -0.69
N ASN A 93 -19.86 8.50 -0.90
CA ASN A 93 -18.80 9.44 -0.46
C ASN A 93 -18.85 9.75 1.05
N THR A 94 -19.41 8.83 1.84
CA THR A 94 -19.49 8.97 3.30
C THR A 94 -18.17 8.50 3.93
N SER A 95 -17.64 9.28 4.86
CA SER A 95 -16.44 8.89 5.62
C SER A 95 -16.71 7.62 6.42
N LEU A 96 -15.81 6.65 6.34
CA LEU A 96 -15.86 5.38 7.06
C LEU A 96 -14.95 5.42 8.28
N ALA A 97 -13.67 5.79 8.08
CA ALA A 97 -12.67 5.84 9.14
C ALA A 97 -11.57 6.84 8.80
N SER A 98 -10.90 7.33 9.84
CA SER A 98 -9.73 8.19 9.75
C SER A 98 -8.69 7.74 10.78
N ALA A 99 -7.42 7.67 10.37
CA ALA A 99 -6.29 7.39 11.24
C ALA A 99 -5.06 8.16 10.76
N SER A 100 -4.16 8.53 11.65
CA SER A 100 -2.92 9.24 11.31
C SER A 100 -1.71 8.42 11.71
N ASP A 101 -0.66 8.47 10.89
CA ASP A 101 0.63 7.87 11.20
C ASP A 101 1.77 8.71 10.63
N SER A 102 2.99 8.44 11.08
CA SER A 102 4.22 9.06 10.58
C SER A 102 4.90 8.15 9.56
N PHE A 103 4.81 8.53 8.29
CA PHE A 103 5.41 7.80 7.18
C PHE A 103 6.88 8.24 7.02
N GLU A 104 7.80 7.33 7.29
CA GLU A 104 9.24 7.58 7.17
C GLU A 104 9.70 7.40 5.71
N VAL A 105 10.69 8.18 5.30
CA VAL A 105 11.30 8.09 3.96
C VAL A 105 11.88 6.70 3.72
N ASP A 106 11.64 6.15 2.53
CA ASP A 106 12.12 4.82 2.09
C ASP A 106 11.64 3.65 2.96
N LYS A 107 10.60 3.85 3.80
CA LYS A 107 9.94 2.77 4.55
C LYS A 107 8.61 2.38 3.91
N TYR A 108 8.14 1.19 4.25
CA TYR A 108 6.93 0.59 3.70
C TYR A 108 5.86 0.47 4.77
N TYR A 109 4.61 0.66 4.35
CA TYR A 109 3.45 0.64 5.22
C TYR A 109 2.31 -0.12 4.55
N SER A 110 1.50 -0.80 5.37
CA SER A 110 0.22 -1.37 4.95
C SER A 110 -0.92 -0.67 5.66
N VAL A 111 -2.00 -0.38 4.92
CA VAL A 111 -3.26 0.13 5.48
C VAL A 111 -4.35 -0.90 5.20
N PHE A 112 -5.00 -1.35 6.25
CA PHE A 112 -6.14 -2.25 6.17
C PHE A 112 -7.41 -1.52 6.61
N VAL A 113 -8.36 -1.36 5.67
CA VAL A 113 -9.70 -0.89 6.02
C VAL A 113 -10.52 -2.09 6.45
N VAL A 114 -10.89 -2.15 7.72
CA VAL A 114 -11.60 -3.27 8.33
C VAL A 114 -12.89 -2.80 8.99
N GLY A 115 -13.84 -3.72 9.23
CA GLY A 115 -15.11 -3.43 9.87
C GLY A 115 -16.31 -3.64 8.95
N LYS A 116 -17.53 -3.47 9.50
CA LYS A 116 -18.80 -3.54 8.77
C LYS A 116 -19.91 -2.81 9.54
N GLY A 117 -21.02 -2.55 8.85
CA GLY A 117 -22.28 -2.10 9.49
C GLY A 117 -22.17 -0.76 10.23
N GLY A 118 -21.31 0.15 9.76
CA GLY A 118 -21.12 1.47 10.38
C GLY A 118 -19.97 1.54 11.38
N SER A 119 -19.31 0.42 11.71
CA SER A 119 -18.13 0.38 12.56
C SER A 119 -16.91 -0.02 11.73
N TYR A 120 -16.14 0.98 11.29
CA TYR A 120 -14.95 0.79 10.45
C TYR A 120 -13.73 1.40 11.11
N GLN A 121 -12.56 0.88 10.76
CA GLN A 121 -11.27 1.44 11.17
C GLN A 121 -10.20 1.27 10.08
N ASN A 122 -9.26 2.21 10.05
CA ASN A 122 -8.04 2.13 9.26
C ASN A 122 -6.91 1.63 10.17
N VAL A 123 -6.47 0.40 9.97
CA VAL A 123 -5.32 -0.19 10.67
C VAL A 123 -4.08 0.10 9.84
N ILE A 124 -3.18 0.95 10.36
CA ILE A 124 -1.92 1.32 9.71
C ILE A 124 -0.79 0.59 10.41
N VAL A 125 0.09 -0.08 9.66
CA VAL A 125 1.27 -0.75 10.20
C VAL A 125 2.49 -0.48 9.33
N LYS A 126 3.64 -0.29 9.97
CA LYS A 126 4.93 -0.23 9.30
C LYS A 126 5.38 -1.65 8.96
N ASP A 127 5.72 -1.88 7.70
CA ASP A 127 6.20 -3.16 7.20
C ASP A 127 7.72 -3.23 7.41
N ASN A 128 8.15 -3.84 8.51
CA ASN A 128 9.56 -3.86 8.94
C ASN A 128 10.41 -4.83 8.10
N PHE A 129 10.51 -4.59 6.79
CA PHE A 129 11.29 -5.44 5.89
C PHE A 129 12.79 -5.42 6.19
N ASP A 130 13.30 -4.35 6.79
CA ASP A 130 14.71 -4.23 7.18
C ASP A 130 15.14 -5.27 8.23
N SER A 131 14.17 -5.80 9.00
CA SER A 131 14.44 -6.85 10.00
C SER A 131 14.47 -8.25 9.41
N LEU A 132 14.10 -8.42 8.12
CA LEU A 132 14.02 -9.72 7.46
C LEU A 132 15.33 -10.06 6.75
N SER A 133 15.76 -11.30 6.84
CA SER A 133 17.01 -11.76 6.22
C SER A 133 16.80 -12.36 4.84
N SER A 134 17.31 -11.72 3.79
CA SER A 134 17.29 -12.25 2.43
C SER A 134 18.26 -13.43 2.21
N SER A 135 19.24 -13.60 3.09
CA SER A 135 20.25 -14.69 3.00
C SER A 135 19.78 -15.98 3.67
N SER A 136 18.73 -15.96 4.48
CA SER A 136 18.27 -17.12 5.24
C SER A 136 17.66 -18.24 4.38
N GLY A 137 17.28 -17.95 3.13
CA GLY A 137 16.52 -18.87 2.28
C GLY A 137 15.09 -19.13 2.76
N GLN A 138 14.63 -18.41 3.79
CA GLN A 138 13.29 -18.51 4.32
C GLN A 138 12.28 -17.69 3.50
N ALA A 139 11.01 -18.02 3.61
CA ALA A 139 9.90 -17.12 3.32
C ALA A 139 9.48 -16.40 4.61
N TYR A 140 8.75 -15.32 4.48
CA TYR A 140 8.23 -14.55 5.63
C TYR A 140 6.73 -14.37 5.50
N ILE A 141 6.03 -14.51 6.61
CA ILE A 141 4.57 -14.48 6.61
C ILE A 141 4.05 -13.72 7.84
N ARG A 142 3.00 -12.93 7.64
CA ARG A 142 2.19 -12.35 8.72
C ARG A 142 0.71 -12.53 8.42
N TYR A 143 -0.16 -12.21 9.37
CA TYR A 143 -1.59 -12.15 9.16
C TYR A 143 -2.20 -10.83 9.64
N ILE A 144 -3.37 -10.49 9.12
CA ILE A 144 -4.33 -9.53 9.66
C ILE A 144 -5.64 -10.26 9.98
N ASN A 145 -6.16 -10.09 11.20
CA ASN A 145 -7.49 -10.58 11.55
C ASN A 145 -8.55 -9.50 11.32
N ALA A 146 -9.31 -9.63 10.24
CA ALA A 146 -10.47 -8.79 9.89
C ALA A 146 -11.79 -9.58 9.91
N ILE A 147 -11.87 -10.67 10.69
CA ILE A 147 -13.10 -11.45 10.85
C ILE A 147 -14.01 -10.74 11.84
N ASN A 148 -15.08 -10.15 11.33
CA ASN A 148 -16.05 -9.43 12.16
C ASN A 148 -16.86 -10.39 13.05
N GLY A 149 -16.96 -10.06 14.34
CA GLY A 149 -17.79 -10.80 15.29
C GLY A 149 -17.16 -12.06 15.87
N SER A 150 -15.94 -12.44 15.46
CA SER A 150 -15.17 -13.43 16.21
C SER A 150 -14.59 -12.75 17.45
N ALA A 151 -14.84 -13.31 18.63
CA ALA A 151 -14.39 -12.71 19.86
C ALA A 151 -12.85 -12.65 19.92
N ASN A 152 -12.16 -13.76 19.70
CA ASN A 152 -10.70 -13.85 19.68
C ASN A 152 -10.33 -15.14 18.94
N ALA A 153 -9.86 -14.99 17.70
CA ALA A 153 -9.48 -16.15 16.92
C ALA A 153 -8.11 -16.70 17.32
N ALA A 154 -8.02 -18.00 17.52
CA ALA A 154 -6.74 -18.68 17.54
C ALA A 154 -6.22 -18.78 16.10
N VAL A 155 -5.04 -18.22 15.83
CA VAL A 155 -4.39 -18.23 14.53
C VAL A 155 -3.08 -19.00 14.63
N THR A 156 -2.93 -20.04 13.81
CA THR A 156 -1.68 -20.79 13.68
C THR A 156 -1.23 -20.84 12.22
N ILE A 157 0.08 -20.78 12.01
CA ILE A 157 0.70 -20.94 10.69
C ILE A 157 1.79 -22.00 10.84
N SER A 158 1.61 -23.12 10.12
CA SER A 158 2.52 -24.26 10.21
C SER A 158 3.94 -23.88 9.76
N GLY A 159 4.94 -24.44 10.45
CA GLY A 159 6.34 -24.15 10.15
C GLY A 159 6.82 -22.75 10.55
N SER A 160 6.04 -22.01 11.32
CA SER A 160 6.38 -20.70 11.85
C SER A 160 6.16 -20.62 13.36
N SER A 161 6.58 -19.51 13.97
CA SER A 161 6.31 -19.20 15.38
C SER A 161 4.92 -18.57 15.62
N VAL A 162 4.11 -18.38 14.58
CA VAL A 162 2.74 -17.86 14.73
C VAL A 162 1.88 -18.92 15.41
N ASN A 163 1.60 -18.68 16.66
CA ASN A 163 0.66 -19.44 17.47
C ASN A 163 -0.04 -18.46 18.44
N ASN A 164 -0.96 -17.66 17.89
CA ASN A 164 -1.69 -16.67 18.66
C ASN A 164 -3.07 -17.24 19.02
N SER A 165 -3.27 -17.57 20.30
CA SER A 165 -4.54 -18.08 20.82
C SER A 165 -5.62 -17.01 20.97
N ASN A 166 -5.29 -15.75 20.75
CA ASN A 166 -6.17 -14.62 21.05
C ASN A 166 -5.95 -13.44 20.10
N ALA A 167 -6.01 -13.68 18.79
CA ALA A 167 -5.90 -12.62 17.79
C ALA A 167 -7.19 -11.80 17.78
N ALA A 168 -7.17 -10.63 18.42
CA ALA A 168 -8.29 -9.70 18.41
C ALA A 168 -8.58 -9.17 16.99
N PHE A 169 -9.81 -8.70 16.78
CA PHE A 169 -10.17 -8.01 15.53
C PHE A 169 -9.26 -6.80 15.28
N GLY A 170 -8.78 -6.64 14.06
CA GLY A 170 -7.83 -5.58 13.67
C GLY A 170 -6.37 -5.88 14.00
N THR A 171 -6.06 -7.01 14.66
CA THR A 171 -4.66 -7.37 14.97
C THR A 171 -3.89 -7.74 13.70
N VAL A 172 -2.72 -7.10 13.52
CA VAL A 172 -1.71 -7.48 12.51
C VAL A 172 -0.51 -8.07 13.24
N SER A 173 -0.08 -9.28 12.85
CA SER A 173 1.13 -9.88 13.42
C SER A 173 2.39 -9.29 12.77
N ASP A 174 3.52 -9.46 13.45
CA ASP A 174 4.83 -9.27 12.82
C ASP A 174 5.05 -10.31 11.70
N PHE A 175 5.97 -10.01 10.78
CA PHE A 175 6.47 -11.00 9.85
C PHE A 175 7.35 -12.01 10.57
N VAL A 176 7.07 -13.28 10.40
CA VAL A 176 7.87 -14.38 10.93
C VAL A 176 8.39 -15.27 9.81
N ALA A 177 9.57 -15.87 10.04
CA ALA A 177 10.15 -16.81 9.09
C ALA A 177 9.34 -18.11 9.01
N VAL A 178 9.23 -18.65 7.81
CA VAL A 178 8.64 -19.95 7.53
C VAL A 178 9.48 -20.68 6.49
N THR A 179 9.63 -22.00 6.64
CA THR A 179 10.32 -22.82 5.65
C THR A 179 9.52 -22.79 4.33
N PRO A 180 10.17 -22.50 3.20
CA PRO A 180 9.49 -22.54 1.89
C PRO A 180 8.88 -23.90 1.61
N GLY A 181 7.71 -23.89 0.95
CA GLY A 181 6.95 -25.09 0.63
C GLY A 181 5.51 -24.99 1.09
N SER A 182 4.93 -26.11 1.48
CA SER A 182 3.53 -26.19 1.91
C SER A 182 3.36 -25.61 3.31
N THR A 183 2.56 -24.55 3.42
CA THR A 183 2.28 -23.84 4.67
C THR A 183 0.77 -23.82 4.91
N THR A 184 0.31 -24.34 6.05
CA THR A 184 -1.11 -24.35 6.42
C THR A 184 -1.40 -23.26 7.44
N ILE A 185 -2.39 -22.44 7.13
CA ILE A 185 -2.97 -21.43 8.03
C ILE A 185 -4.24 -22.01 8.61
N THR A 186 -4.38 -21.97 9.94
CA THR A 186 -5.60 -22.41 10.63
C THR A 186 -6.12 -21.29 11.51
N VAL A 187 -7.43 -21.07 11.47
CA VAL A 187 -8.13 -20.05 12.26
C VAL A 187 -9.31 -20.72 12.96
N ASN A 188 -9.38 -20.58 14.27
CA ASN A 188 -10.45 -21.13 15.11
C ASN A 188 -10.81 -20.13 16.23
N ASP A 189 -12.08 -19.74 16.30
CA ASP A 189 -12.59 -18.84 17.35
C ASP A 189 -13.31 -19.58 18.51
N GLY A 190 -13.24 -20.90 18.50
CA GLY A 190 -13.97 -21.73 19.47
C GLY A 190 -15.48 -21.82 19.23
N GLY A 191 -15.98 -21.15 18.19
CA GLY A 191 -17.40 -21.08 17.83
C GLY A 191 -17.66 -21.43 16.37
N THR A 192 -18.06 -20.44 15.60
CA THR A 192 -18.51 -20.62 14.20
C THR A 192 -17.36 -20.57 13.18
N VAL A 193 -16.22 -19.99 13.54
CA VAL A 193 -15.06 -19.89 12.66
C VAL A 193 -14.11 -21.07 12.93
N ASN A 194 -14.05 -22.01 12.02
CA ASN A 194 -13.07 -23.09 12.03
C ASN A 194 -12.68 -23.37 10.58
N ILE A 195 -11.65 -22.65 10.11
CA ILE A 195 -11.22 -22.68 8.72
C ILE A 195 -9.71 -22.90 8.62
N ASN A 196 -9.30 -23.55 7.54
CA ASN A 196 -7.89 -23.66 7.22
C ASN A 196 -7.66 -23.48 5.72
N ARG A 197 -6.45 -23.12 5.38
CA ARG A 197 -5.97 -23.01 4.01
C ARG A 197 -4.50 -23.36 3.92
N THR A 198 -4.15 -24.21 2.97
CA THR A 198 -2.76 -24.49 2.63
C THR A 198 -2.34 -23.66 1.42
N ILE A 199 -1.20 -23.03 1.51
CA ILE A 199 -0.57 -22.25 0.44
C ILE A 199 0.85 -22.77 0.19
N THR A 200 1.40 -22.46 -0.98
CA THR A 200 2.82 -22.69 -1.28
C THR A 200 3.57 -21.39 -1.06
N THR A 201 4.60 -21.42 -0.21
CA THR A 201 5.50 -20.30 0.03
C THR A 201 6.83 -20.54 -0.66
N GLU A 202 7.44 -19.48 -1.18
CA GLU A 202 8.72 -19.49 -1.89
C GLU A 202 9.78 -18.74 -1.10
N ALA A 203 11.04 -19.18 -1.21
CA ALA A 203 12.16 -18.55 -0.53
C ALA A 203 12.26 -17.04 -0.87
N LYS A 204 12.58 -16.23 0.14
CA LYS A 204 12.71 -14.77 0.06
C LYS A 204 11.41 -14.01 -0.20
N ASN A 205 10.31 -14.65 -0.49
CA ASN A 205 9.02 -13.97 -0.62
C ASN A 205 8.44 -13.62 0.74
N VAL A 206 7.74 -12.48 0.76
CA VAL A 206 7.06 -11.96 1.95
C VAL A 206 5.57 -11.96 1.69
N TYR A 207 4.80 -12.56 2.60
CA TYR A 207 3.37 -12.81 2.44
C TYR A 207 2.56 -12.14 3.55
N THR A 208 1.42 -11.59 3.18
CA THR A 208 0.38 -11.19 4.14
C THR A 208 -0.85 -12.06 3.94
N VAL A 209 -1.27 -12.74 5.01
CA VAL A 209 -2.50 -13.52 5.09
C VAL A 209 -3.63 -12.60 5.54
N LEU A 210 -4.70 -12.57 4.77
CA LEU A 210 -5.90 -11.79 5.02
C LEU A 210 -6.97 -12.73 5.57
N LEU A 211 -7.27 -12.60 6.86
CA LEU A 211 -8.37 -13.30 7.50
C LEU A 211 -9.57 -12.37 7.49
N SER A 212 -10.58 -12.66 6.69
CA SER A 212 -11.74 -11.78 6.50
C SER A 212 -13.06 -12.51 6.71
N SER A 213 -14.09 -11.77 7.08
CA SER A 213 -15.47 -12.27 7.03
C SER A 213 -15.86 -12.65 5.61
N GLY A 214 -16.92 -13.39 5.44
CA GLY A 214 -17.55 -13.57 4.15
C GLY A 214 -18.13 -12.28 3.59
N ALA A 215 -18.41 -12.24 2.30
CA ALA A 215 -18.96 -11.07 1.61
C ALA A 215 -20.36 -10.71 2.12
N THR A 216 -21.15 -11.72 2.47
CA THR A 216 -22.48 -11.57 3.10
C THR A 216 -22.47 -12.11 4.53
N GLY A 217 -23.50 -11.79 5.33
CA GLY A 217 -23.62 -12.33 6.69
C GLY A 217 -23.75 -13.83 6.79
N SER A 218 -24.08 -14.50 5.68
CA SER A 218 -24.24 -15.96 5.57
C SER A 218 -23.00 -16.67 5.03
N ASP A 219 -22.08 -15.93 4.41
CA ASP A 219 -20.87 -16.52 3.85
C ASP A 219 -19.85 -16.83 4.95
N PRO A 220 -19.11 -17.95 4.84
CA PRO A 220 -18.09 -18.29 5.79
C PRO A 220 -16.93 -17.29 5.77
N ALA A 221 -16.22 -17.21 6.87
CA ALA A 221 -14.94 -16.51 6.93
C ALA A 221 -13.95 -17.08 5.88
N GLN A 222 -13.02 -16.23 5.44
CA GLN A 222 -12.10 -16.56 4.34
C GLN A 222 -10.66 -16.35 4.76
N ILE A 223 -9.77 -17.19 4.24
CA ILE A 223 -8.32 -17.00 4.29
C ILE A 223 -7.85 -16.70 2.88
N LYS A 224 -7.37 -15.47 2.66
CA LYS A 224 -6.66 -15.07 1.43
C LYS A 224 -5.20 -14.76 1.76
N PHE A 225 -4.36 -14.71 0.77
CA PHE A 225 -2.98 -14.26 0.94
C PHE A 225 -2.54 -13.47 -0.28
N ILE A 226 -1.61 -12.58 -0.05
CA ILE A 226 -0.93 -11.82 -1.10
C ILE A 226 0.59 -11.93 -0.90
N THR A 227 1.33 -11.76 -1.98
CA THR A 227 2.77 -11.58 -1.92
C THR A 227 3.05 -10.08 -1.86
N ASN A 228 3.63 -9.61 -0.75
CA ASN A 228 4.04 -8.21 -0.58
C ASN A 228 5.22 -7.87 -1.52
N GLY A 229 6.09 -8.85 -1.78
CA GLY A 229 7.25 -8.73 -2.64
C GLY A 229 8.32 -9.76 -2.31
N THR A 230 9.49 -9.62 -2.93
CA THR A 230 10.64 -10.49 -2.75
C THR A 230 11.79 -9.71 -2.15
N LEU A 231 12.44 -10.25 -1.10
CA LEU A 231 13.60 -9.65 -0.47
C LEU A 231 14.81 -9.71 -1.40
N ASN A 232 15.43 -8.57 -1.67
CA ASN A 232 16.64 -8.47 -2.48
C ASN A 232 17.89 -8.44 -1.59
N ASN A 233 19.02 -9.00 -2.09
CA ASN A 233 20.29 -9.08 -1.35
C ASN A 233 21.06 -7.75 -1.30
N VAL A 234 20.43 -6.60 -1.50
CA VAL A 234 21.10 -5.28 -1.54
C VAL A 234 20.91 -4.58 -0.20
N SER A 235 22.00 -4.07 0.36
CA SER A 235 21.99 -3.25 1.58
C SER A 235 21.04 -2.04 1.41
N GLY A 236 20.04 -1.93 2.30
CA GLY A 236 18.91 -1.03 2.15
C GLY A 236 17.76 -1.76 1.44
N GLN A 237 17.21 -2.76 2.11
CA GLN A 237 16.26 -3.71 1.53
C GLN A 237 15.05 -3.02 0.90
N ARG A 238 15.10 -2.86 -0.41
CA ARG A 238 13.93 -2.49 -1.22
C ARG A 238 13.26 -3.78 -1.66
N ILE A 239 11.97 -3.91 -1.39
CA ILE A 239 11.18 -4.95 -2.00
C ILE A 239 11.01 -4.60 -3.47
N SER A 240 11.42 -5.50 -4.36
CA SER A 240 10.95 -5.43 -5.74
C SER A 240 9.49 -5.84 -5.75
N SER A 241 8.59 -4.90 -6.08
CA SER A 241 7.18 -5.20 -6.30
C SER A 241 7.06 -6.14 -7.48
N ALA A 242 6.80 -7.41 -7.23
CA ALA A 242 6.31 -8.29 -8.27
C ALA A 242 4.85 -7.90 -8.53
N ALA A 243 4.58 -7.36 -9.71
CA ALA A 243 3.23 -7.30 -10.23
C ALA A 243 2.78 -8.76 -10.46
N GLN A 244 2.14 -9.36 -9.47
CA GLN A 244 1.55 -10.68 -9.63
C GLN A 244 0.06 -10.54 -9.86
N THR A 245 -0.32 -10.75 -11.11
CA THR A 245 -1.68 -11.10 -11.49
C THR A 245 -2.00 -12.47 -10.89
N THR A 246 -2.56 -12.50 -9.69
CA THR A 246 -3.07 -13.74 -9.11
C THR A 246 -4.46 -13.96 -9.69
N THR A 247 -4.54 -14.78 -10.73
CA THR A 247 -5.83 -15.30 -11.24
C THR A 247 -6.52 -16.06 -10.11
N ILE A 248 -7.65 -15.52 -9.67
CA ILE A 248 -8.55 -16.18 -8.73
C ILE A 248 -9.21 -17.34 -9.48
N LYS A 249 -8.96 -18.56 -9.06
CA LYS A 249 -9.82 -19.72 -9.35
C LYS A 249 -10.64 -20.04 -8.14
#